data_cd554333342bdb2ea632bf2838316901
#
_entry.id   cd554333342bdb2ea632bf2838316901
#
_cell.length_a   1.000
_cell.length_b   1.000
_cell.length_c   1.000
_cell.angle_alpha   90.00
_cell.angle_beta   90.00
_cell.angle_gamma   90.00
#
_symmetry.space_group_name_H-M   'P 1'
#
loop_
_entity.id
_entity.type
_entity.pdbx_description
1 polymer ?
#
loop_
_entity_poly.entity_id
_entity_poly.type
_entity_poly.pdbx_seq_one_letter_code
_entity_poly.pdbx_strand_id
1 'polypeptide(L)'
;EKSISRKLRIGVLHLAIANLFAVLAGIGALIYFVGWWTLLLSLILLWFSNYYILPVSIWIEKQYNWLFFKNATLSDLPQTPAISINTTDVAKGRSFRFSRNKAWGYDYINKDDQLDVFSGENFPLAKAVMASSCVPFAFSPIRIPEKYKRYNHYKCPLLVDGGLYDNQGTYELTESSDKDMHAK
;
A
#
# COMPACT_ATOMS: atom_id res chain seq x y z
N GLU A 1 -6.01 -10.47 22.72
CA GLU A 1 -6.46 -10.75 21.33
C GLU A 1 -7.94 -10.40 21.11
N LYS A 2 -8.87 -10.94 21.90
CA LYS A 2 -10.31 -10.61 21.80
C LYS A 2 -10.64 -9.11 21.96
N SER A 3 -9.90 -8.38 22.78
CA SER A 3 -10.11 -6.94 23.01
C SER A 3 -9.69 -6.08 21.81
N ILE A 4 -8.62 -6.44 21.12
CA ILE A 4 -8.10 -5.73 19.94
C ILE A 4 -9.06 -5.90 18.76
N SER A 5 -9.53 -7.13 18.51
CA SER A 5 -10.48 -7.40 17.44
C SER A 5 -11.82 -6.66 17.63
N ARG A 6 -12.26 -6.51 18.90
CA ARG A 6 -13.48 -5.77 19.24
C ARG A 6 -13.32 -4.27 19.01
N LYS A 7 -12.21 -3.67 19.41
CA LYS A 7 -11.93 -2.23 19.18
C LYS A 7 -11.79 -1.92 17.69
N LEU A 8 -11.13 -2.80 16.92
CA LEU A 8 -11.02 -2.68 15.47
C LEU A 8 -12.40 -2.71 14.80
N ARG A 9 -13.23 -3.70 15.14
CA ARG A 9 -14.59 -3.81 14.59
C ARG A 9 -15.45 -2.58 14.91
N ILE A 10 -15.35 -2.06 16.13
CA ILE A 10 -16.09 -0.87 16.56
C ILE A 10 -15.60 0.37 15.78
N GLY A 11 -14.30 0.58 15.65
CA GLY A 11 -13.75 1.71 14.92
C GLY A 11 -14.10 1.70 13.43
N VAL A 12 -13.95 0.54 12.77
CA VAL A 12 -14.33 0.35 11.36
C VAL A 12 -15.85 0.51 11.18
N LEU A 13 -16.65 -0.02 12.11
CA LEU A 13 -18.10 0.08 12.06
C LEU A 13 -18.57 1.54 12.20
N HIS A 14 -18.01 2.31 13.14
CA HIS A 14 -18.37 3.71 13.30
C HIS A 14 -17.98 4.56 12.09
N LEU A 15 -16.81 4.31 11.49
CA LEU A 15 -16.40 5.01 10.28
C LEU A 15 -17.29 4.64 9.09
N ALA A 16 -17.61 3.36 8.92
CA ALA A 16 -18.53 2.88 7.88
C ALA A 16 -19.94 3.46 8.05
N ILE A 17 -20.45 3.51 9.29
CA ILE A 17 -21.75 4.09 9.61
C ILE A 17 -21.75 5.61 9.36
N ALA A 18 -20.72 6.33 9.81
CA ALA A 18 -20.62 7.77 9.60
C ALA A 18 -20.56 8.13 8.10
N ASN A 19 -19.75 7.38 7.33
CA ASN A 19 -19.70 7.55 5.87
C ASN A 19 -21.04 7.21 5.22
N LEU A 20 -21.69 6.12 5.64
CA LEU A 20 -23.00 5.73 5.11
C LEU A 20 -24.05 6.82 5.36
N PHE A 21 -24.11 7.38 6.57
CA PHE A 21 -25.02 8.48 6.88
C PHE A 21 -24.72 9.75 6.08
N ALA A 22 -23.45 10.12 5.92
CA ALA A 22 -23.05 11.27 5.12
C ALA A 22 -23.43 11.09 3.63
N VAL A 23 -23.22 9.88 3.11
CA VAL A 23 -23.61 9.52 1.74
C VAL A 23 -25.12 9.56 1.57
N LEU A 24 -25.88 8.93 2.46
CA LEU A 24 -27.35 8.90 2.39
C LEU A 24 -27.98 10.28 2.54
N ALA A 25 -27.47 11.12 3.42
CA ALA A 25 -27.91 12.49 3.59
C ALA A 25 -27.63 13.35 2.33
N GLY A 26 -26.42 13.20 1.75
CA GLY A 26 -26.04 13.86 0.50
C GLY A 26 -26.92 13.43 -0.68
N ILE A 27 -27.16 12.12 -0.81
CA ILE A 27 -28.04 11.54 -1.83
C ILE A 27 -29.47 12.04 -1.67
N GLY A 28 -30.00 12.04 -0.45
CA GLY A 28 -31.37 12.52 -0.18
C GLY A 28 -31.54 14.00 -0.53
N ALA A 29 -30.58 14.84 -0.18
CA ALA A 29 -30.59 16.26 -0.52
C ALA A 29 -30.50 16.49 -2.04
N LEU A 30 -29.69 15.71 -2.74
CA LEU A 30 -29.49 15.84 -4.18
C LEU A 30 -30.69 15.33 -4.98
N ILE A 31 -31.31 14.21 -4.61
CA ILE A 31 -32.52 13.69 -5.24
C ILE A 31 -33.65 14.70 -5.13
N TYR A 32 -33.76 15.35 -3.99
CA TYR A 32 -34.78 16.37 -3.74
C TYR A 32 -34.63 17.62 -4.63
N PHE A 33 -33.37 18.03 -4.91
CA PHE A 33 -33.12 19.30 -5.59
C PHE A 33 -32.92 19.20 -7.11
N VAL A 34 -32.36 18.14 -7.68
CA VAL A 34 -31.89 18.20 -9.10
C VAL A 34 -32.08 16.91 -9.94
N GLY A 35 -32.64 15.83 -9.41
CA GLY A 35 -32.99 14.63 -10.18
C GLY A 35 -31.85 13.60 -10.35
N TRP A 36 -32.09 12.53 -11.12
CA TRP A 36 -31.27 11.32 -11.22
C TRP A 36 -29.82 11.52 -11.69
N TRP A 37 -29.54 12.55 -12.48
CA TRP A 37 -28.17 12.83 -12.99
C TRP A 37 -27.20 13.24 -11.90
N THR A 38 -27.69 13.79 -10.81
CA THR A 38 -26.84 14.20 -9.69
C THR A 38 -26.39 13.03 -8.84
N LEU A 39 -27.11 11.91 -8.87
CA LEU A 39 -26.66 10.67 -8.24
C LEU A 39 -25.38 10.14 -8.89
N LEU A 40 -25.34 10.08 -10.21
CA LEU A 40 -24.16 9.67 -10.95
C LEU A 40 -22.98 10.62 -10.70
N LEU A 41 -23.25 11.92 -10.75
CA LEU A 41 -22.22 12.93 -10.50
C LEU A 41 -21.69 12.85 -9.06
N SER A 42 -22.56 12.65 -8.08
CA SER A 42 -22.16 12.51 -6.67
C SER A 42 -21.34 11.23 -6.42
N LEU A 43 -21.67 10.12 -7.07
CA LEU A 43 -20.89 8.88 -7.00
C LEU A 43 -19.48 9.07 -7.61
N ILE A 44 -19.38 9.76 -8.73
CA ILE A 44 -18.11 10.10 -9.36
C ILE A 44 -17.30 11.03 -8.45
N LEU A 45 -17.93 12.06 -7.90
CA LEU A 45 -17.28 13.00 -6.98
C LEU A 45 -16.84 12.33 -5.67
N LEU A 46 -17.63 11.41 -5.13
CA LEU A 46 -17.26 10.59 -3.96
C LEU A 46 -16.07 9.69 -4.26
N TRP A 47 -16.05 9.08 -5.44
CA TRP A 47 -14.91 8.26 -5.87
C TRP A 47 -13.65 9.11 -6.03
N PHE A 48 -13.75 10.28 -6.68
CA PHE A 48 -12.65 11.23 -6.78
C PHE A 48 -12.20 11.76 -5.41
N SER A 49 -13.15 12.08 -4.53
CA SER A 49 -12.87 12.55 -3.17
C SER A 49 -12.11 11.50 -2.36
N ASN A 50 -12.49 10.23 -2.44
CA ASN A 50 -11.79 9.13 -1.79
C ASN A 50 -10.34 8.99 -2.30
N TYR A 51 -10.13 9.25 -3.59
CA TYR A 51 -8.82 9.10 -4.20
C TYR A 51 -7.87 10.28 -3.93
N TYR A 52 -8.39 11.51 -3.91
CA TYR A 52 -7.57 12.73 -3.84
C TYR A 52 -7.66 13.50 -2.52
N ILE A 53 -8.81 13.49 -1.85
CA ILE A 53 -9.06 14.35 -0.68
C ILE A 53 -8.95 13.58 0.63
N LEU A 54 -9.45 12.35 0.66
CA LEU A 54 -9.42 11.47 1.83
C LEU A 54 -8.61 10.22 1.51
N PRO A 55 -7.27 10.28 1.62
CA PRO A 55 -6.43 9.13 1.33
C PRO A 55 -6.65 8.05 2.40
N VAL A 56 -7.65 7.21 2.17
CA VAL A 56 -8.04 6.09 3.08
C VAL A 56 -6.84 5.20 3.38
N SER A 57 -5.94 5.04 2.39
CA SER A 57 -4.69 4.31 2.57
C SER A 57 -3.84 4.83 3.73
N ILE A 58 -3.72 6.15 3.88
CA ILE A 58 -2.92 6.76 4.96
C ILE A 58 -3.59 6.53 6.33
N TRP A 59 -4.93 6.57 6.35
CA TRP A 59 -5.66 6.30 7.58
C TRP A 59 -5.51 4.84 8.01
N ILE A 60 -5.65 3.89 7.07
CA ILE A 60 -5.47 2.45 7.34
C ILE A 60 -4.02 2.16 7.73
N GLU A 61 -3.03 2.78 7.08
CA GLU A 61 -1.62 2.68 7.47
C GLU A 61 -1.42 3.08 8.96
N LYS A 62 -2.05 4.18 9.39
CA LYS A 62 -2.00 4.61 10.79
C LYS A 62 -2.66 3.60 11.74
N GLN A 63 -3.79 3.00 11.31
CA GLN A 63 -4.45 1.96 12.11
C GLN A 63 -3.60 0.69 12.21
N TYR A 64 -2.98 0.26 11.11
CA TYR A 64 -2.04 -0.86 11.12
C TYR A 64 -0.87 -0.59 12.06
N ASN A 65 -0.31 0.61 11.99
CA ASN A 65 0.77 0.99 12.87
C ASN A 65 0.37 0.97 14.35
N TRP A 66 -0.78 1.55 14.68
CA TRP A 66 -1.25 1.62 16.06
C TRP A 66 -1.66 0.27 16.63
N LEU A 67 -2.34 -0.57 15.83
CA LEU A 67 -2.94 -1.83 16.31
C LEU A 67 -1.94 -2.99 16.32
N PHE A 68 -1.11 -3.09 15.28
CA PHE A 68 -0.29 -4.28 15.03
C PHE A 68 1.20 -4.01 15.14
N PHE A 69 1.69 -2.95 14.53
CA PHE A 69 3.12 -2.78 14.34
C PHE A 69 3.81 -1.86 15.35
N LYS A 70 3.08 -1.00 16.05
CA LYS A 70 3.63 -0.15 17.15
C LYS A 70 4.92 0.59 16.76
N ASN A 71 4.95 1.20 15.58
CA ASN A 71 6.11 1.86 14.96
C ASN A 71 7.25 0.91 14.53
N ALA A 72 7.00 -0.38 14.40
CA ALA A 72 7.97 -1.29 13.82
C ALA A 72 8.37 -0.90 12.40
N THR A 73 9.62 -1.19 12.08
CA THR A 73 10.25 -0.92 10.79
C THR A 73 10.58 -2.23 10.07
N LEU A 74 11.02 -2.16 8.83
CA LEU A 74 11.52 -3.35 8.13
C LEU A 74 12.75 -3.97 8.80
N SER A 75 13.51 -3.19 9.57
CA SER A 75 14.66 -3.68 10.34
C SER A 75 14.25 -4.64 11.46
N ASP A 76 13.03 -4.54 11.94
CA ASP A 76 12.48 -5.38 13.01
C ASP A 76 11.99 -6.75 12.50
N LEU A 77 11.93 -6.95 11.18
CA LEU A 77 11.61 -8.25 10.60
C LEU A 77 12.67 -9.30 10.98
N PRO A 78 12.26 -10.57 11.21
CA PRO A 78 13.21 -11.63 11.53
C PRO A 78 14.16 -11.90 10.35
N GLN A 79 15.35 -12.41 10.67
CA GLN A 79 16.29 -12.89 9.64
C GLN A 79 15.85 -14.26 9.10
N THR A 80 15.31 -15.09 9.97
CA THR A 80 14.86 -16.43 9.65
C THR A 80 13.51 -16.70 10.33
N PRO A 81 12.48 -17.09 9.59
CA PRO A 81 12.43 -17.17 8.12
C PRO A 81 12.52 -15.79 7.47
N ALA A 82 13.08 -15.71 6.27
CA ALA A 82 13.09 -14.48 5.48
C ALA A 82 11.65 -14.11 5.07
N ILE A 83 11.28 -12.85 5.33
CA ILE A 83 9.95 -12.33 4.99
C ILE A 83 10.09 -11.32 3.86
N SER A 84 9.31 -11.50 2.81
CA SER A 84 9.15 -10.58 1.70
C SER A 84 7.71 -10.09 1.61
N ILE A 85 7.53 -8.78 1.48
CA ILE A 85 6.24 -8.14 1.30
C ILE A 85 6.19 -7.64 -0.15
N ASN A 86 5.35 -8.27 -0.97
CA ASN A 86 5.28 -7.98 -2.38
C ASN A 86 4.28 -6.87 -2.67
N THR A 87 4.66 -5.99 -3.59
CA THR A 87 3.84 -4.89 -4.11
C THR A 87 4.05 -4.77 -5.61
N THR A 88 3.19 -4.04 -6.29
CA THR A 88 3.32 -3.73 -7.72
C THR A 88 3.57 -2.23 -7.90
N ASP A 89 4.62 -1.86 -8.63
CA ASP A 89 4.81 -0.50 -9.11
C ASP A 89 3.91 -0.26 -10.33
N VAL A 90 2.90 0.59 -10.17
CA VAL A 90 1.92 0.90 -11.21
C VAL A 90 2.57 1.59 -12.42
N ALA A 91 3.56 2.45 -12.18
CA ALA A 91 4.20 3.20 -13.25
C ALA A 91 5.01 2.32 -14.21
N LYS A 92 5.51 1.20 -13.71
CA LYS A 92 6.36 0.27 -14.46
C LYS A 92 5.69 -1.07 -14.75
N GLY A 93 4.56 -1.38 -14.08
CA GLY A 93 3.89 -2.67 -14.21
C GLY A 93 4.76 -3.84 -13.74
N ARG A 94 5.61 -3.63 -12.74
CA ARG A 94 6.56 -4.62 -12.23
C ARG A 94 6.49 -4.79 -10.72
N SER A 95 6.96 -5.94 -10.25
CA SER A 95 7.09 -6.24 -8.83
C SER A 95 8.04 -5.26 -8.13
N PHE A 96 7.63 -4.78 -6.98
CA PHE A 96 8.46 -4.06 -6.02
C PHE A 96 8.29 -4.71 -4.64
N ARG A 97 9.38 -4.88 -3.90
CA ARG A 97 9.41 -5.73 -2.71
C ARG A 97 10.03 -5.02 -1.53
N PHE A 98 9.53 -5.38 -0.36
CA PHE A 98 10.11 -4.99 0.91
C PHE A 98 10.55 -6.23 1.68
N SER A 99 11.74 -6.20 2.21
CA SER A 99 12.27 -7.21 3.11
C SER A 99 13.09 -6.54 4.21
N ARG A 100 13.66 -7.31 5.11
CA ARG A 100 14.50 -6.75 6.17
C ARG A 100 15.59 -5.84 5.60
N ASN A 101 15.58 -4.56 5.98
CA ASN A 101 16.51 -3.51 5.55
C ASN A 101 16.56 -3.20 4.05
N LYS A 102 15.66 -3.79 3.25
CA LYS A 102 15.67 -3.63 1.80
C LYS A 102 14.30 -3.20 1.28
N ALA A 103 14.33 -2.31 0.30
CA ALA A 103 13.17 -1.91 -0.49
C ALA A 103 13.63 -1.82 -1.94
N TRP A 104 13.23 -2.76 -2.80
CA TRP A 104 13.80 -2.93 -4.12
C TRP A 104 12.81 -3.41 -5.17
N GLY A 105 13.17 -3.18 -6.42
CA GLY A 105 12.51 -3.71 -7.61
C GLY A 105 13.54 -3.73 -8.73
N TYR A 106 13.35 -4.59 -9.72
CA TYR A 106 14.33 -4.80 -10.80
C TYR A 106 14.80 -3.50 -11.48
N ASP A 107 13.89 -2.55 -11.66
CA ASP A 107 14.18 -1.26 -12.31
C ASP A 107 14.80 -0.22 -11.37
N TYR A 108 15.00 -0.58 -10.12
CA TYR A 108 15.51 0.31 -9.04
C TYR A 108 16.81 -0.21 -8.45
N ILE A 109 17.60 -0.89 -9.25
CA ILE A 109 18.98 -1.26 -8.92
C ILE A 109 19.89 -0.27 -9.64
N ASN A 110 20.77 0.42 -8.91
CA ASN A 110 21.80 1.21 -9.55
C ASN A 110 22.81 0.26 -10.19
N LYS A 111 22.93 0.33 -11.51
CA LYS A 111 23.78 -0.58 -12.29
C LYS A 111 25.26 -0.36 -12.07
N ASP A 112 25.65 0.84 -11.65
CA ASP A 112 27.06 1.20 -11.48
C ASP A 112 27.66 0.57 -10.23
N ASP A 113 26.89 0.49 -9.14
CA ASP A 113 27.34 -0.03 -7.85
C ASP A 113 26.51 -1.22 -7.34
N GLN A 114 25.54 -1.69 -8.11
CA GLN A 114 24.61 -2.78 -7.79
C GLN A 114 23.87 -2.60 -6.45
N LEU A 115 23.73 -1.37 -6.00
CA LEU A 115 23.01 -1.05 -4.77
C LEU A 115 21.54 -0.74 -5.06
N ASP A 116 20.69 -1.14 -4.12
CA ASP A 116 19.26 -0.78 -4.15
C ASP A 116 19.08 0.73 -4.08
N VAL A 117 18.25 1.28 -4.96
CA VAL A 117 17.95 2.73 -5.02
C VAL A 117 17.26 3.22 -3.76
N PHE A 118 16.52 2.35 -3.09
CA PHE A 118 15.78 2.68 -1.87
C PHE A 118 16.33 1.95 -0.66
N SER A 119 16.45 2.69 0.46
CA SER A 119 16.80 2.09 1.74
C SER A 119 15.55 1.51 2.41
N GLY A 120 15.63 0.26 2.86
CA GLY A 120 14.63 -0.33 3.75
C GLY A 120 14.84 -0.01 5.22
N GLU A 121 16.01 0.54 5.60
CA GLU A 121 16.29 0.93 6.97
C GLU A 121 15.29 1.98 7.45
N ASN A 122 14.74 1.77 8.64
CA ASN A 122 13.74 2.65 9.26
C ASN A 122 12.48 2.87 8.41
N PHE A 123 12.26 2.07 7.35
CA PHE A 123 11.01 2.16 6.58
C PHE A 123 9.87 1.55 7.41
N PRO A 124 8.73 2.26 7.60
CA PRO A 124 7.64 1.76 8.45
C PRO A 124 7.04 0.47 7.90
N LEU A 125 6.98 -0.56 8.73
CA LEU A 125 6.40 -1.86 8.37
C LEU A 125 4.91 -1.71 8.00
N ALA A 126 4.17 -0.87 8.74
CA ALA A 126 2.78 -0.57 8.44
C ALA A 126 2.58 -0.02 7.02
N LYS A 127 3.51 0.82 6.54
CA LYS A 127 3.45 1.37 5.18
C LYS A 127 3.72 0.31 4.11
N ALA A 128 4.67 -0.58 4.35
CA ALA A 128 4.96 -1.69 3.44
C ALA A 128 3.76 -2.65 3.32
N VAL A 129 3.15 -3.01 4.46
CA VAL A 129 1.95 -3.85 4.49
C VAL A 129 0.75 -3.15 3.85
N MET A 130 0.55 -1.85 4.11
CA MET A 130 -0.51 -1.09 3.45
C MET A 130 -0.31 -1.04 1.93
N ALA A 131 0.92 -0.86 1.46
CA ALA A 131 1.21 -0.89 0.03
C ALA A 131 0.87 -2.25 -0.60
N SER A 132 1.20 -3.35 0.09
CA SER A 132 0.89 -4.71 -0.34
C SER A 132 -0.60 -5.05 -0.35
N SER A 133 -1.40 -4.37 0.45
CA SER A 133 -2.86 -4.56 0.52
C SER A 133 -3.65 -3.45 -0.17
N CYS A 134 -2.97 -2.58 -0.92
CA CYS A 134 -3.57 -1.44 -1.59
C CYS A 134 -4.22 -1.84 -2.91
N VAL A 135 -5.43 -2.40 -2.83
CA VAL A 135 -6.19 -2.83 -4.01
C VAL A 135 -6.48 -1.63 -4.91
N PRO A 136 -6.13 -1.69 -6.22
CA PRO A 136 -6.43 -0.64 -7.16
C PRO A 136 -7.91 -0.27 -7.19
N PHE A 137 -8.22 1.00 -7.43
CA PHE A 137 -9.56 1.60 -7.42
C PHE A 137 -10.22 1.71 -6.05
N ALA A 138 -9.92 0.82 -5.09
CA ALA A 138 -10.45 0.91 -3.72
C ALA A 138 -9.62 1.85 -2.85
N PHE A 139 -8.31 1.88 -3.06
CA PHE A 139 -7.36 2.64 -2.25
C PHE A 139 -6.44 3.51 -3.12
N SER A 140 -6.00 4.63 -2.55
CA SER A 140 -4.98 5.47 -3.19
C SER A 140 -3.63 4.75 -3.14
N PRO A 141 -2.90 4.66 -4.26
CA PRO A 141 -1.57 4.06 -4.29
C PRO A 141 -0.61 4.69 -3.28
N ILE A 142 0.27 3.88 -2.72
CA ILE A 142 1.27 4.32 -1.74
C ILE A 142 2.55 4.72 -2.47
N ARG A 143 2.99 5.95 -2.25
CA ARG A 143 4.28 6.44 -2.75
C ARG A 143 5.37 6.23 -1.70
N ILE A 144 6.52 5.75 -2.12
CA ILE A 144 7.72 5.74 -1.26
C ILE A 144 8.16 7.19 -1.05
N PRO A 145 8.32 7.66 0.21
CA PRO A 145 8.81 9.00 0.48
C PRO A 145 10.26 9.21 0.00
N GLU A 146 10.55 10.40 -0.50
CA GLU A 146 11.87 10.79 -1.03
C GLU A 146 13.03 10.51 -0.05
N LYS A 147 12.79 10.65 1.25
CA LYS A 147 13.79 10.44 2.30
C LYS A 147 14.40 9.03 2.33
N TYR A 148 13.74 8.05 1.72
CA TYR A 148 14.27 6.67 1.63
C TYR A 148 15.02 6.42 0.33
N LYS A 149 15.08 7.40 -0.56
CA LYS A 149 15.79 7.33 -1.83
C LYS A 149 17.27 7.64 -1.63
N ARG A 150 18.13 6.77 -2.14
CA ARG A 150 19.59 6.94 -2.09
C ARG A 150 20.13 7.77 -3.26
N TYR A 151 19.44 7.70 -4.42
CA TYR A 151 19.89 8.34 -5.66
C TYR A 151 18.83 9.24 -6.24
N ASN A 152 19.13 10.53 -6.44
CA ASN A 152 18.15 11.56 -6.81
C ASN A 152 17.57 11.42 -8.22
N HIS A 153 18.26 10.76 -9.15
CA HIS A 153 17.80 10.61 -10.53
C HIS A 153 16.67 9.59 -10.72
N TYR A 154 16.38 8.74 -9.73
CA TYR A 154 15.27 7.81 -9.80
C TYR A 154 13.97 8.45 -9.31
N LYS A 155 12.84 8.10 -9.97
CA LYS A 155 11.51 8.49 -9.49
C LYS A 155 11.04 7.55 -8.41
N CYS A 156 10.31 8.07 -7.41
CA CYS A 156 9.71 7.24 -6.38
C CYS A 156 8.58 6.40 -6.97
N PRO A 157 8.57 5.07 -6.75
CA PRO A 157 7.53 4.18 -7.24
C PRO A 157 6.18 4.49 -6.61
N LEU A 158 5.13 4.19 -7.35
CA LEU A 158 3.76 4.28 -6.93
C LEU A 158 3.22 2.85 -6.77
N LEU A 159 3.03 2.44 -5.52
CA LEU A 159 2.83 1.04 -5.14
C LEU A 159 1.35 0.73 -4.88
N VAL A 160 0.95 -0.42 -5.37
CA VAL A 160 -0.36 -1.03 -5.14
C VAL A 160 -0.18 -2.50 -4.75
N ASP A 161 -1.30 -3.20 -4.54
CA ASP A 161 -1.35 -4.62 -4.19
C ASP A 161 -0.39 -5.47 -5.04
N GLY A 162 0.36 -6.31 -4.36
CA GLY A 162 1.29 -7.27 -4.99
C GLY A 162 0.59 -8.28 -5.89
N GLY A 163 -0.66 -8.63 -5.56
CA GLY A 163 -1.48 -9.55 -6.35
C GLY A 163 -1.81 -9.07 -7.76
N LEU A 164 -1.60 -7.78 -8.07
CA LEU A 164 -1.77 -7.29 -9.44
C LEU A 164 -0.71 -7.83 -10.39
N TYR A 165 0.52 -8.05 -9.93
CA TYR A 165 1.63 -8.57 -10.74
C TYR A 165 1.86 -10.06 -10.48
N ASP A 166 1.91 -10.46 -9.21
CA ASP A 166 2.17 -11.83 -8.78
C ASP A 166 1.24 -12.23 -7.64
N ASN A 167 0.05 -12.73 -8.00
CA ASN A 167 -0.98 -13.08 -7.03
C ASN A 167 -0.61 -14.26 -6.11
N GLN A 168 0.34 -15.09 -6.54
CA GLN A 168 0.78 -16.25 -5.77
C GLN A 168 2.08 -16.02 -5.00
N GLY A 169 2.79 -14.92 -5.26
CA GLY A 169 4.09 -14.63 -4.65
C GLY A 169 5.19 -15.61 -5.08
N THR A 170 4.97 -16.35 -6.17
CA THR A 170 5.89 -17.41 -6.63
C THR A 170 7.08 -16.91 -7.42
N TYR A 171 6.98 -15.69 -7.95
CA TYR A 171 8.04 -15.10 -8.78
C TYR A 171 9.37 -14.97 -8.02
N GLU A 172 9.32 -14.68 -6.72
CA GLU A 172 10.52 -14.60 -5.91
C GLU A 172 11.22 -15.95 -5.71
N LEU A 173 10.45 -17.02 -5.58
CA LEU A 173 10.97 -18.37 -5.43
C LEU A 173 11.68 -18.83 -6.71
N THR A 174 11.14 -18.49 -7.87
CA THR A 174 11.77 -18.83 -9.17
C THR A 174 13.00 -18.00 -9.45
N GLU A 175 12.97 -16.68 -9.16
CA GLU A 175 14.11 -15.79 -9.38
C GLU A 175 15.29 -16.08 -8.46
N SER A 176 15.06 -16.47 -7.22
CA SER A 176 16.10 -16.89 -6.29
C SER A 176 16.76 -18.21 -6.74
N SER A 177 15.96 -19.15 -7.24
CA SER A 177 16.43 -20.42 -7.79
C SER A 177 17.34 -20.24 -9.01
N ASP A 178 17.00 -19.31 -9.90
CA ASP A 178 17.82 -19.02 -11.09
C ASP A 178 19.17 -18.39 -10.73
N LYS A 179 19.19 -17.48 -9.75
CA LYS A 179 20.47 -16.89 -9.27
C LYS A 179 21.41 -17.93 -8.67
N ASP A 180 20.88 -18.90 -7.93
CA ASP A 180 21.66 -19.98 -7.34
C ASP A 180 22.17 -20.99 -8.40
N MET A 181 21.46 -21.16 -9.51
CA MET A 181 21.92 -22.00 -10.63
C MET A 181 23.04 -21.35 -11.44
N HIS A 182 23.06 -20.03 -11.55
CA HIS A 182 24.11 -19.30 -12.29
C HIS A 182 25.33 -18.95 -11.45
N ALA A 183 25.29 -19.18 -10.13
CA ALA A 183 26.40 -18.92 -9.19
C ALA A 183 27.31 -20.15 -8.96
N LYS A 184 27.07 -21.28 -9.63
CA LYS A 184 27.89 -22.48 -9.67
C LYS A 184 28.63 -22.58 -11.00
#